data_8c7e637cb40d20b6f30d2e192e88ce62
#
_entry.id   8c7e637cb40d20b6f30d2e192e88ce62
#
_cell.length_a   1.000
_cell.length_b   1.000
_cell.length_c   1.000
_cell.angle_alpha   90.00
_cell.angle_beta   90.00
_cell.angle_gamma   90.00
#
_symmetry.space_group_name_H-M   'P 1'
#
loop_
_entity.id
_entity.type
_entity.pdbx_description
1 polymer ?
#
loop_
_entity_poly.entity_id
_entity_poly.type
_entity_poly.pdbx_seq_one_letter_code
_entity_poly.pdbx_strand_id
1 'polypeptide(L)'
;FDSNVDGFVWSADAKALYFTGVWHGESQVYKIDLTDSNKITPLTSGMYDYAGVALLGEHKLIVQRHSLSMGDEIYSIDLADNNKIAQLTTENKHIYDQLTIGKVEGRWMKTTDGKQMLTWVIYPPHFDPNKKYPTLLFCEGGPQSPVSQFWSYRWNMQIMAANDYIVV
;
A
#
# COMPACT_ATOMS: atom_id res chain seq x y z
N PHE A 1 -15.43 6.67 8.27
CA PHE A 1 -14.09 6.52 7.66
C PHE A 1 -13.50 7.92 7.51
N ASP A 2 -12.42 8.19 8.20
CA ASP A 2 -11.82 9.53 8.30
C ASP A 2 -10.63 9.65 7.33
N SER A 3 -10.89 9.43 6.05
CA SER A 3 -9.90 9.56 4.97
C SER A 3 -10.61 9.67 3.62
N ASN A 4 -9.84 9.97 2.56
CA ASN A 4 -10.34 9.99 1.19
C ASN A 4 -10.69 8.58 0.73
N VAL A 5 -11.67 8.50 -0.16
CA VAL A 5 -12.10 7.28 -0.85
C VAL A 5 -11.72 7.42 -2.32
N ASP A 6 -10.92 6.49 -2.83
CA ASP A 6 -10.40 6.52 -4.18
C ASP A 6 -11.07 5.44 -5.06
N GLY A 7 -12.28 5.71 -5.45
CA GLY A 7 -13.07 4.80 -6.27
C GLY A 7 -13.87 3.79 -5.45
N PHE A 8 -14.99 3.37 -6.01
CA PHE A 8 -15.86 2.38 -5.38
C PHE A 8 -16.63 1.55 -6.42
N VAL A 9 -17.12 0.39 -6.00
CA VAL A 9 -18.00 -0.47 -6.78
C VAL A 9 -19.10 -1.06 -5.88
N TRP A 10 -20.32 -1.20 -6.44
CA TRP A 10 -21.42 -1.85 -5.75
C TRP A 10 -21.25 -3.36 -5.67
N SER A 11 -21.72 -3.98 -4.58
CA SER A 11 -21.95 -5.42 -4.55
C SER A 11 -23.05 -5.81 -5.54
N ALA A 12 -23.07 -7.06 -6.00
CA ALA A 12 -24.04 -7.54 -6.98
C ALA A 12 -25.51 -7.41 -6.52
N ASP A 13 -25.76 -7.50 -5.22
CA ASP A 13 -27.07 -7.36 -4.60
C ASP A 13 -27.42 -5.93 -4.16
N ALA A 14 -26.54 -4.96 -4.45
CA ALA A 14 -26.65 -3.54 -4.08
C ALA A 14 -26.78 -3.27 -2.56
N LYS A 15 -26.32 -4.21 -1.71
CA LYS A 15 -26.37 -4.06 -0.25
C LYS A 15 -25.05 -3.60 0.38
N ALA A 16 -24.00 -3.54 -0.40
CA ALA A 16 -22.70 -3.08 0.05
C ALA A 16 -21.97 -2.28 -1.03
N LEU A 17 -20.99 -1.50 -0.61
CA LEU A 17 -19.99 -0.88 -1.48
C LEU A 17 -18.60 -1.43 -1.11
N TYR A 18 -17.77 -1.65 -2.13
CA TYR A 18 -16.35 -1.92 -1.98
C TYR A 18 -15.58 -0.70 -2.48
N PHE A 19 -14.60 -0.26 -1.73
CA PHE A 19 -13.83 0.94 -2.05
C PHE A 19 -12.38 0.83 -1.59
N THR A 20 -11.50 1.66 -2.14
CA THR A 20 -10.15 1.82 -1.66
C THR A 20 -10.02 3.13 -0.87
N GLY A 21 -9.19 3.11 0.16
CA GLY A 21 -8.95 4.29 0.97
C GLY A 21 -7.68 4.15 1.79
N VAL A 22 -7.03 5.29 2.04
CA VAL A 22 -5.76 5.32 2.78
C VAL A 22 -6.02 5.40 4.28
N TRP A 23 -5.35 4.52 5.03
CA TRP A 23 -5.33 4.56 6.48
C TRP A 23 -3.94 4.16 6.98
N HIS A 24 -3.34 4.99 7.82
CA HIS A 24 -1.99 4.76 8.36
C HIS A 24 -0.90 4.55 7.29
N GLY A 25 -0.98 5.31 6.18
CA GLY A 25 0.02 5.23 5.11
C GLY A 25 -0.08 3.99 4.21
N GLU A 26 -1.21 3.30 4.21
CA GLU A 26 -1.51 2.15 3.36
C GLU A 26 -2.88 2.32 2.72
N SER A 27 -3.00 2.12 1.41
CA SER A 27 -4.28 2.11 0.71
C SER A 27 -4.85 0.70 0.71
N GLN A 28 -5.92 0.47 1.47
CA GLN A 28 -6.55 -0.84 1.63
C GLN A 28 -7.92 -0.89 0.97
N VAL A 29 -8.41 -2.12 0.72
CA VAL A 29 -9.77 -2.36 0.24
C VAL A 29 -10.71 -2.52 1.43
N TYR A 30 -11.81 -1.83 1.40
CA TYR A 30 -12.85 -1.84 2.42
C TYR A 30 -14.20 -2.24 1.86
N LYS A 31 -15.05 -2.80 2.72
CA LYS A 31 -16.48 -2.99 2.50
C LYS A 31 -17.23 -2.05 3.44
N ILE A 32 -18.25 -1.33 2.93
CA ILE A 32 -19.30 -0.74 3.74
C ILE A 32 -20.57 -1.54 3.56
N ASP A 33 -21.14 -2.04 4.65
CA ASP A 33 -22.40 -2.79 4.64
C ASP A 33 -23.57 -1.82 4.89
N LEU A 34 -24.42 -1.66 3.88
CA LEU A 34 -25.56 -0.73 3.94
C LEU A 34 -26.74 -1.29 4.72
N THR A 35 -26.72 -2.56 5.08
CA THR A 35 -27.75 -3.25 5.86
C THR A 35 -27.42 -3.35 7.35
N ASP A 36 -26.12 -3.12 7.72
CA ASP A 36 -25.63 -3.16 9.10
C ASP A 36 -25.06 -1.80 9.51
N SER A 37 -25.92 -0.81 9.69
CA SER A 37 -25.59 0.53 10.22
C SER A 37 -24.41 1.21 9.51
N ASN A 38 -24.22 0.91 8.21
CA ASN A 38 -23.08 1.36 7.40
C ASN A 38 -21.73 0.95 8.00
N LYS A 39 -21.65 -0.24 8.53
CA LYS A 39 -20.43 -0.80 9.10
C LYS A 39 -19.33 -0.93 8.04
N ILE A 40 -18.19 -0.34 8.33
CA ILE A 40 -17.00 -0.40 7.47
C ILE A 40 -16.06 -1.49 8.00
N THR A 41 -15.61 -2.36 7.10
CA THR A 41 -14.71 -3.47 7.43
C THR A 41 -13.56 -3.51 6.42
N PRO A 42 -12.29 -3.60 6.84
CA PRO A 42 -11.18 -3.84 5.93
C PRO A 42 -11.26 -5.26 5.35
N LEU A 43 -11.01 -5.39 4.07
CA LEU A 43 -10.92 -6.68 3.36
C LEU A 43 -9.47 -7.11 3.13
N THR A 44 -8.55 -6.15 3.18
CA THR A 44 -7.11 -6.36 2.97
C THR A 44 -6.31 -5.75 4.11
N SER A 45 -5.03 -6.12 4.20
CA SER A 45 -4.08 -5.59 5.17
C SER A 45 -2.64 -5.79 4.66
N GLY A 46 -1.68 -5.15 5.32
CA GLY A 46 -0.25 -5.28 5.02
C GLY A 46 0.31 -4.05 4.32
N MET A 47 1.63 -3.97 4.23
CA MET A 47 2.36 -2.84 3.63
C MET A 47 2.24 -2.84 2.11
N TYR A 48 1.03 -2.57 1.63
CA TYR A 48 0.68 -2.48 0.21
C TYR A 48 -0.30 -1.35 0.00
N ASP A 49 -0.30 -0.80 -1.20
CA ASP A 49 -1.38 0.02 -1.71
C ASP A 49 -2.21 -0.79 -2.71
N TYR A 50 -3.51 -0.77 -2.51
CA TYR A 50 -4.50 -1.30 -3.44
C TYR A 50 -5.18 -0.16 -4.18
N ALA A 51 -5.40 -0.34 -5.47
CA ALA A 51 -6.06 0.61 -6.34
C ALA A 51 -7.00 -0.10 -7.33
N GLY A 52 -7.89 0.66 -7.96
CA GLY A 52 -8.69 0.19 -9.08
C GLY A 52 -9.57 -1.01 -8.73
N VAL A 53 -10.50 -0.86 -7.79
CA VAL A 53 -11.42 -1.95 -7.42
C VAL A 53 -12.48 -2.18 -8.51
N ALA A 54 -12.65 -3.43 -8.94
CA ALA A 54 -13.71 -3.88 -9.85
C ALA A 54 -14.36 -5.17 -9.35
N LEU A 55 -15.66 -5.33 -9.53
CA LEU A 55 -16.37 -6.56 -9.19
C LEU A 55 -16.37 -7.52 -10.38
N LEU A 56 -15.96 -8.76 -10.15
CA LEU A 56 -16.03 -9.88 -11.10
C LEU A 56 -17.04 -10.91 -10.61
N GLY A 57 -18.14 -11.03 -11.34
CA GLY A 57 -19.27 -11.88 -10.90
C GLY A 57 -19.88 -11.34 -9.59
N GLU A 58 -20.23 -12.26 -8.67
CA GLU A 58 -20.89 -11.88 -7.42
C GLU A 58 -19.93 -11.81 -6.22
N HIS A 59 -18.79 -12.53 -6.28
CA HIS A 59 -17.99 -12.82 -5.11
C HIS A 59 -16.49 -12.54 -5.27
N LYS A 60 -16.05 -11.90 -6.35
CA LYS A 60 -14.62 -11.58 -6.53
C LYS A 60 -14.42 -10.13 -6.82
N LEU A 61 -13.43 -9.54 -6.16
CA LEU A 61 -12.90 -8.24 -6.54
C LEU A 61 -11.59 -8.43 -7.32
N ILE A 62 -11.40 -7.61 -8.32
CA ILE A 62 -10.13 -7.47 -9.05
C ILE A 62 -9.55 -6.13 -8.68
N VAL A 63 -8.28 -6.11 -8.30
CA VAL A 63 -7.59 -4.93 -7.80
C VAL A 63 -6.17 -4.87 -8.34
N GLN A 64 -5.62 -3.68 -8.45
CA GLN A 64 -4.19 -3.46 -8.58
C GLN A 64 -3.56 -3.46 -7.18
N ARG A 65 -2.34 -3.96 -7.07
CA ARG A 65 -1.56 -3.89 -5.83
C ARG A 65 -0.11 -3.55 -6.14
N HIS A 66 0.43 -2.62 -5.40
CA HIS A 66 1.84 -2.24 -5.43
C HIS A 66 2.38 -1.94 -4.02
N SER A 67 3.66 -1.64 -3.92
CA SER A 67 4.28 -1.15 -2.69
C SER A 67 5.53 -0.33 -3.02
N LEU A 68 6.18 0.25 -2.02
CA LEU A 68 7.48 0.91 -2.17
C LEU A 68 8.58 -0.01 -2.74
N SER A 69 8.33 -1.32 -2.79
CA SER A 69 9.27 -2.33 -3.27
C SER A 69 8.80 -3.07 -4.53
N MET A 70 7.61 -2.78 -5.04
CA MET A 70 6.99 -3.58 -6.08
C MET A 70 6.04 -2.73 -6.92
N GLY A 71 6.20 -2.75 -8.24
CA GLY A 71 5.26 -2.14 -9.19
C GLY A 71 3.91 -2.88 -9.24
N ASP A 72 2.97 -2.29 -9.97
CA ASP A 72 1.61 -2.81 -10.08
C ASP A 72 1.55 -4.23 -10.64
N GLU A 73 0.80 -5.07 -9.94
CA GLU A 73 0.33 -6.37 -10.40
C GLU A 73 -1.17 -6.51 -10.10
N ILE A 74 -1.85 -7.36 -10.85
CA ILE A 74 -3.28 -7.61 -10.68
C ILE A 74 -3.50 -8.76 -9.69
N TYR A 75 -4.44 -8.55 -8.79
CA TYR A 75 -4.84 -9.51 -7.77
C TYR A 75 -6.36 -9.71 -7.77
N SER A 76 -6.78 -10.87 -7.32
CA SER A 76 -8.19 -11.11 -6.96
C SER A 76 -8.35 -11.25 -5.46
N ILE A 77 -9.49 -10.81 -4.94
CA ILE A 77 -9.95 -11.01 -3.56
C ILE A 77 -11.23 -11.84 -3.65
N ASP A 78 -11.22 -13.03 -3.08
CA ASP A 78 -12.40 -13.92 -3.06
C ASP A 78 -13.22 -13.66 -1.80
N LEU A 79 -14.35 -12.97 -1.98
CA LEU A 79 -15.25 -12.58 -0.89
C LEU A 79 -15.97 -13.78 -0.24
N ALA A 80 -16.09 -14.89 -0.96
CA ALA A 80 -16.71 -16.13 -0.46
C ALA A 80 -15.70 -17.00 0.31
N ASP A 81 -14.39 -16.83 0.09
CA ASP A 81 -13.32 -17.58 0.76
C ASP A 81 -12.51 -16.66 1.69
N ASN A 82 -13.20 -16.08 2.68
CA ASN A 82 -12.59 -15.25 3.73
C ASN A 82 -11.62 -14.17 3.20
N ASN A 83 -11.99 -13.50 2.11
CA ASN A 83 -11.20 -12.48 1.42
C ASN A 83 -9.82 -12.98 0.97
N LYS A 84 -9.72 -14.24 0.58
CA LYS A 84 -8.47 -14.83 0.10
C LYS A 84 -7.94 -14.07 -1.10
N ILE A 85 -6.70 -13.64 -0.99
CA ILE A 85 -6.02 -12.87 -2.03
C ILE A 85 -5.18 -13.81 -2.90
N ALA A 86 -5.30 -13.67 -4.23
CA ALA A 86 -4.48 -14.39 -5.18
C ALA A 86 -3.91 -13.45 -6.24
N GLN A 87 -2.62 -13.56 -6.53
CA GLN A 87 -1.96 -12.83 -7.61
C GLN A 87 -2.35 -13.43 -8.96
N LEU A 88 -2.74 -12.58 -9.92
CA LEU A 88 -3.18 -12.98 -11.24
C LEU A 88 -2.13 -12.71 -12.33
N THR A 89 -1.30 -11.68 -12.14
CA THR A 89 -0.22 -11.32 -13.07
C THR A 89 1.13 -11.35 -12.38
N THR A 90 2.18 -11.56 -13.16
CA THR A 90 3.58 -11.58 -12.70
C THR A 90 4.49 -10.89 -13.73
N GLU A 91 3.97 -9.78 -14.31
CA GLU A 91 4.62 -9.08 -15.41
C GLU A 91 6.01 -8.54 -15.04
N ASN A 92 6.16 -8.08 -13.81
CA ASN A 92 7.41 -7.51 -13.32
C ASN A 92 8.39 -8.55 -12.72
N LYS A 93 7.96 -9.82 -12.58
CA LYS A 93 8.74 -10.84 -11.90
C LYS A 93 10.15 -11.04 -12.49
N HIS A 94 10.25 -11.06 -13.80
CA HIS A 94 11.52 -11.27 -14.50
C HIS A 94 12.55 -10.14 -14.23
N ILE A 95 12.08 -8.95 -13.85
CA ILE A 95 12.92 -7.81 -13.45
C ILE A 95 13.32 -7.98 -11.99
N TYR A 96 12.34 -8.20 -11.10
CA TYR A 96 12.61 -8.30 -9.65
C TYR A 96 13.49 -9.49 -9.28
N ASP A 97 13.43 -10.60 -10.01
CA ASP A 97 14.31 -11.75 -9.80
C ASP A 97 15.80 -11.43 -10.01
N GLN A 98 16.11 -10.31 -10.67
CA GLN A 98 17.47 -9.85 -10.94
C GLN A 98 17.91 -8.70 -10.02
N LEU A 99 17.03 -8.20 -9.16
CA LEU A 99 17.28 -7.04 -8.30
C LEU A 99 17.40 -7.47 -6.83
N THR A 100 18.29 -6.81 -6.12
CA THR A 100 18.30 -6.85 -4.66
C THR A 100 17.58 -5.61 -4.14
N ILE A 101 16.39 -5.82 -3.59
CA ILE A 101 15.53 -4.76 -3.09
C ILE A 101 15.83 -4.49 -1.62
N GLY A 102 15.93 -3.22 -1.24
CA GLY A 102 16.12 -2.78 0.13
C GLY A 102 14.87 -3.04 1.00
N LYS A 103 15.08 -3.36 2.27
CA LYS A 103 13.98 -3.53 3.24
C LYS A 103 13.25 -2.21 3.44
N VAL A 104 11.91 -2.26 3.45
CA VAL A 104 11.04 -1.15 3.86
C VAL A 104 10.51 -1.43 5.26
N GLU A 105 10.48 -0.42 6.11
CA GLU A 105 10.00 -0.52 7.49
C GLU A 105 9.17 0.72 7.85
N GLY A 106 7.97 0.52 8.38
CA GLY A 106 7.17 1.60 8.97
C GLY A 106 7.58 1.86 10.41
N ARG A 107 7.86 3.13 10.75
CA ARG A 107 8.21 3.56 12.10
C ARG A 107 7.28 4.64 12.58
N TRP A 108 6.67 4.41 13.75
CA TRP A 108 5.91 5.41 14.46
C TRP A 108 6.84 6.19 15.39
N MET A 109 6.94 7.48 15.18
CA MET A 109 7.79 8.36 15.99
C MET A 109 6.95 9.41 16.70
N LYS A 110 7.30 9.69 17.94
CA LYS A 110 6.67 10.76 18.71
C LYS A 110 7.23 12.11 18.26
N THR A 111 6.35 13.02 17.87
CA THR A 111 6.69 14.40 17.47
C THR A 111 6.85 15.30 18.70
N THR A 112 7.39 16.50 18.50
CA THR A 112 7.63 17.47 19.60
C THR A 112 6.34 17.95 20.25
N ASP A 113 5.22 17.93 19.55
CA ASP A 113 3.87 18.22 20.08
C ASP A 113 3.16 17.00 20.70
N GLY A 114 3.87 15.87 20.78
CA GLY A 114 3.41 14.67 21.46
C GLY A 114 2.55 13.72 20.61
N LYS A 115 2.32 14.04 19.34
CA LYS A 115 1.59 13.18 18.40
C LYS A 115 2.45 12.04 17.89
N GLN A 116 1.84 11.09 17.18
CA GLN A 116 2.52 10.01 16.49
C GLN A 116 2.61 10.32 14.99
N MET A 117 3.80 10.21 14.44
CA MET A 117 4.07 10.37 13.02
C MET A 117 4.57 9.05 12.44
N LEU A 118 3.89 8.55 11.41
CA LEU A 118 4.39 7.42 10.64
C LEU A 118 5.48 7.91 9.68
N THR A 119 6.56 7.16 9.63
CA THR A 119 7.69 7.38 8.71
C THR A 119 8.05 6.06 8.06
N TRP A 120 8.16 6.04 6.75
CA TRP A 120 8.73 4.91 6.02
C TRP A 120 10.24 5.03 6.01
N VAL A 121 10.93 3.93 6.30
CA VAL A 121 12.39 3.84 6.23
C VAL A 121 12.75 2.77 5.22
N ILE A 122 13.47 3.16 4.19
CA ILE A 122 13.98 2.26 3.16
C ILE A 122 15.47 2.13 3.35
N TYR A 123 15.92 0.91 3.59
CA TYR A 123 17.32 0.60 3.81
C TYR A 123 18.04 0.26 2.50
N PRO A 124 19.35 0.50 2.40
CA PRO A 124 20.16 -0.02 1.31
C PRO A 124 20.01 -1.55 1.16
N PRO A 125 20.08 -2.09 -0.07
CA PRO A 125 20.37 -3.49 -0.26
C PRO A 125 21.66 -3.85 0.52
N HIS A 126 21.71 -5.00 1.18
CA HIS A 126 22.85 -5.41 2.01
C HIS A 126 23.15 -4.50 3.21
N PHE A 127 22.12 -3.87 3.78
CA PHE A 127 22.24 -3.01 4.96
C PHE A 127 22.96 -3.72 6.12
N ASP A 128 24.02 -3.06 6.63
CA ASP A 128 24.77 -3.51 7.81
C ASP A 128 24.51 -2.55 8.98
N PRO A 129 23.86 -2.98 10.07
CA PRO A 129 23.54 -2.11 11.20
C PRO A 129 24.76 -1.57 11.95
N ASN A 130 25.97 -2.11 11.69
CA ASN A 130 27.22 -1.64 12.30
C ASN A 130 27.90 -0.53 11.48
N LYS A 131 27.37 -0.21 10.28
CA LYS A 131 27.87 0.87 9.43
C LYS A 131 27.00 2.12 9.59
N LYS A 132 27.60 3.27 9.27
CA LYS A 132 26.89 4.54 9.14
C LYS A 132 26.57 4.79 7.67
N TYR A 133 25.35 5.21 7.41
CA TYR A 133 24.88 5.56 6.07
C TYR A 133 24.42 7.01 6.02
N PRO A 134 24.66 7.74 4.94
CA PRO A 134 24.01 9.00 4.73
C PRO A 134 22.50 8.82 4.63
N THR A 135 21.74 9.80 5.10
CA THR A 135 20.28 9.71 5.10
C THR A 135 19.70 10.77 4.16
N LEU A 136 18.77 10.36 3.30
CA LEU A 136 17.95 11.24 2.48
C LEU A 136 16.56 11.33 3.09
N LEU A 137 16.10 12.55 3.34
CA LEU A 137 14.73 12.84 3.73
C LEU A 137 13.92 13.11 2.45
N PHE A 138 12.93 12.27 2.17
CA PHE A 138 11.95 12.50 1.12
C PHE A 138 10.75 13.24 1.70
N CYS A 139 10.54 14.48 1.25
CA CYS A 139 9.41 15.29 1.67
C CYS A 139 8.34 15.27 0.59
N GLU A 140 7.19 14.67 0.89
CA GLU A 140 6.00 14.72 0.02
C GLU A 140 5.38 16.12 0.08
N GLY A 141 4.94 16.60 -1.09
CA GLY A 141 4.22 17.86 -1.23
C GLY A 141 2.71 17.71 -1.07
N GLY A 142 1.99 18.83 -1.14
CA GLY A 142 0.55 18.87 -1.26
C GLY A 142 -0.28 18.91 -0.01
N PRO A 143 0.09 19.49 1.07
CA PRO A 143 0.47 19.13 2.45
C PRO A 143 -0.52 18.20 3.17
N GLN A 144 -1.57 17.72 2.54
CA GLN A 144 -2.66 16.92 3.14
C GLN A 144 -2.70 15.48 2.62
N SER A 145 -1.68 15.05 1.87
CA SER A 145 -1.56 13.67 1.40
C SER A 145 -0.58 12.89 2.28
N PRO A 146 -0.91 11.69 2.73
CA PRO A 146 0.05 10.82 3.37
C PRO A 146 1.03 10.25 2.33
N VAL A 147 2.27 10.02 2.71
CA VAL A 147 3.15 9.10 1.97
C VAL A 147 2.66 7.68 2.25
N SER A 148 2.14 7.03 1.24
CA SER A 148 1.66 5.64 1.32
C SER A 148 2.71 4.66 0.80
N GLN A 149 2.31 3.43 0.49
CA GLN A 149 3.14 2.44 -0.18
C GLN A 149 3.22 2.65 -1.70
N PHE A 150 3.09 3.90 -2.18
CA PHE A 150 2.99 4.21 -3.59
C PHE A 150 4.23 3.77 -4.39
N TRP A 151 4.01 3.24 -5.58
CA TRP A 151 5.06 2.97 -6.55
C TRP A 151 5.21 4.15 -7.52
N SER A 152 6.45 4.57 -7.77
CA SER A 152 6.74 5.61 -8.75
C SER A 152 7.95 5.22 -9.59
N TYR A 153 7.81 5.33 -10.90
CA TYR A 153 8.95 5.18 -11.83
C TYR A 153 9.83 6.44 -11.88
N ARG A 154 9.31 7.59 -11.45
CA ARG A 154 10.05 8.86 -11.42
C ARG A 154 10.76 9.09 -10.09
N TRP A 155 10.10 8.81 -8.98
CA TRP A 155 10.59 9.01 -7.62
C TRP A 155 10.67 7.68 -6.88
N ASN A 156 11.57 6.82 -7.34
CA ASN A 156 11.71 5.48 -6.78
C ASN A 156 12.73 5.49 -5.64
N MET A 157 12.23 5.33 -4.42
CA MET A 157 13.05 5.35 -3.20
C MET A 157 14.02 4.16 -3.13
N GLN A 158 13.72 3.04 -3.78
CA GLN A 158 14.63 1.89 -3.85
C GLN A 158 15.89 2.21 -4.65
N ILE A 159 15.80 3.03 -5.71
CA ILE A 159 16.97 3.48 -6.47
C ILE A 159 17.86 4.38 -5.60
N MET A 160 17.26 5.25 -4.78
CA MET A 160 18.02 6.09 -3.84
C MET A 160 18.71 5.21 -2.79
N ALA A 161 18.00 4.23 -2.22
CA ALA A 161 18.56 3.30 -1.24
C ALA A 161 19.64 2.40 -1.85
N ALA A 162 19.52 2.00 -3.11
CA ALA A 162 20.54 1.21 -3.82
C ALA A 162 21.88 1.95 -4.02
N ASN A 163 21.91 3.26 -3.81
CA ASN A 163 23.12 4.09 -3.78
C ASN A 163 23.65 4.31 -2.35
N ASP A 164 23.44 3.37 -1.46
CA ASP A 164 23.92 3.36 -0.08
C ASP A 164 23.36 4.50 0.80
N TYR A 165 22.14 4.97 0.50
CA TYR A 165 21.41 5.88 1.39
C TYR A 165 20.36 5.14 2.20
N ILE A 166 20.16 5.53 3.45
CA ILE A 166 18.89 5.30 4.13
C ILE A 166 17.92 6.38 3.65
N VAL A 167 16.76 5.99 3.12
CA VAL A 167 15.73 6.94 2.69
C VAL A 167 14.62 6.97 3.73
N VAL A 168 14.20 8.17 4.11
CA VAL A 168 13.23 8.41 5.18
C VAL A 168 12.14 9.35 4.67
#